data_954111cd044d82aa7bc47df6e77c0ca9
#
_entry.id   954111cd044d82aa7bc47df6e77c0ca9
#
_cell.length_a   1.000
_cell.length_b   1.000
_cell.length_c   1.000
_cell.angle_alpha   90.00
_cell.angle_beta   90.00
_cell.angle_gamma   90.00
#
_symmetry.space_group_name_H-M   'P 1'
#
loop_
_entity.id
_entity.type
_entity.pdbx_description
1 polymer ?
#
loop_
_entity_poly.entity_id
_entity_poly.type
_entity_poly.pdbx_seq_one_letter_code
_entity_poly.pdbx_strand_id
1 'polypeptide(L)'
;MMEGRDDRFYYVTSESVTEGHPDKVCDQIADGILDAYLEQDSKSRVAIEAMASADVLMLAGEVTSKGHVDAAAKAREIIRRIGYTEHGKGFDADTCMIFTNIHNQSPDISMGVTRSSETGKEILGGGDQGIMYGYAVNETESLMPLSCHLANRLAQRLDYVRKVLKTDFLYPDGKTQITMKYDKAGKPVGIHSVVVSVQHGEAVSHELLDAFIRCTVIEPVIDSRWLTPETRIHVNPTGRFVIGGPAGDTGVTGRKIMVDTYGTIGKHGGGAFSGKDPTKVDRSAAYMARYVAKNIVAAELADRCEVALAYVIGGIEPEAITINTFGTGRIPDSHIEELVKSVFSFGVSDYIEELNLRTPQYLKTAAYGHFGRDDQGFRWEETDKAWLLKQLAF
;
A
#
# COMPACT_ATOMS: atom_id res chain seq x y z
N MET A 1 -12.30 -22.10 -29.46
CA MET A 1 -12.50 -20.96 -30.37
C MET A 1 -12.09 -19.73 -29.58
N MET A 2 -11.06 -18.98 -30.00
CA MET A 2 -10.76 -17.67 -29.40
C MET A 2 -11.91 -16.75 -29.81
N GLU A 3 -12.74 -16.34 -28.83
CA GLU A 3 -13.68 -15.26 -29.03
C GLU A 3 -12.91 -14.04 -29.52
N GLY A 4 -13.36 -13.43 -30.62
CA GLY A 4 -12.71 -12.26 -31.18
C GLY A 4 -12.59 -11.15 -30.13
N ARG A 5 -11.41 -10.57 -29.99
CA ARG A 5 -11.20 -9.40 -29.14
C ARG A 5 -12.17 -8.31 -29.56
N ASP A 6 -13.06 -7.92 -28.66
CA ASP A 6 -13.91 -6.75 -28.87
C ASP A 6 -13.01 -5.50 -28.73
N ASP A 7 -12.56 -4.97 -29.87
CA ASP A 7 -11.64 -3.83 -29.91
C ASP A 7 -12.21 -2.52 -29.35
N ARG A 8 -13.47 -2.52 -28.88
CA ARG A 8 -14.10 -1.37 -28.22
C ARG A 8 -13.65 -1.17 -26.79
N PHE A 9 -13.07 -2.21 -26.16
CA PHE A 9 -12.75 -2.24 -24.74
C PHE A 9 -11.34 -2.76 -24.48
N TYR A 10 -10.81 -2.41 -23.29
CA TYR A 10 -9.62 -3.05 -22.73
C TYR A 10 -9.87 -3.44 -21.27
N TYR A 11 -9.02 -4.28 -20.73
CA TYR A 11 -9.17 -4.82 -19.38
C TYR A 11 -8.01 -4.39 -18.50
N VAL A 12 -8.34 -4.03 -17.25
CA VAL A 12 -7.36 -3.71 -16.21
C VAL A 12 -7.65 -4.59 -15.02
N THR A 13 -6.60 -5.22 -14.49
CA THR A 13 -6.70 -6.12 -13.33
C THR A 13 -5.91 -5.54 -12.18
N SER A 14 -6.51 -5.49 -10.99
CA SER A 14 -5.84 -5.19 -9.74
C SER A 14 -6.12 -6.29 -8.72
N GLU A 15 -5.14 -6.57 -7.90
CA GLU A 15 -5.26 -7.52 -6.80
C GLU A 15 -5.04 -6.85 -5.45
N SER A 16 -5.53 -7.48 -4.40
CA SER A 16 -5.21 -7.16 -3.02
C SER A 16 -5.13 -8.45 -2.20
N VAL A 17 -4.61 -8.32 -0.98
CA VAL A 17 -4.47 -9.44 -0.06
C VAL A 17 -4.92 -9.04 1.34
N THR A 18 -5.35 -10.03 2.12
CA THR A 18 -5.72 -9.82 3.53
C THR A 18 -4.48 -9.54 4.39
N GLU A 19 -4.71 -9.06 5.61
CA GLU A 19 -3.63 -8.84 6.60
C GLU A 19 -2.88 -10.13 6.97
N GLY A 20 -3.52 -11.29 6.79
CA GLY A 20 -2.91 -12.60 7.06
C GLY A 20 -2.13 -13.20 5.90
N HIS A 21 -2.07 -12.56 4.74
CA HIS A 21 -1.19 -13.00 3.66
C HIS A 21 0.28 -12.97 4.13
N PRO A 22 1.11 -13.99 3.84
CA PRO A 22 2.47 -14.10 4.35
C PRO A 22 3.34 -12.84 4.19
N ASP A 23 3.34 -12.24 3.00
CA ASP A 23 4.09 -10.99 2.76
C ASP A 23 3.52 -9.84 3.60
N LYS A 24 2.18 -9.74 3.76
CA LYS A 24 1.56 -8.70 4.57
C LYS A 24 1.71 -8.90 6.07
N VAL A 25 1.86 -10.11 6.53
CA VAL A 25 2.31 -10.40 7.90
C VAL A 25 3.69 -9.76 8.15
N CYS A 26 4.63 -9.97 7.21
CA CYS A 26 5.97 -9.40 7.29
C CYS A 26 5.96 -7.86 7.24
N ASP A 27 5.18 -7.27 6.32
CA ASP A 27 5.03 -5.82 6.19
C ASP A 27 4.48 -5.20 7.49
N GLN A 28 3.45 -5.80 8.09
CA GLN A 28 2.86 -5.32 9.34
C GLN A 28 3.82 -5.43 10.51
N ILE A 29 4.62 -6.50 10.58
CA ILE A 29 5.63 -6.66 11.63
C ILE A 29 6.71 -5.58 11.50
N ALA A 30 7.23 -5.37 10.30
CA ALA A 30 8.25 -4.37 10.04
C ALA A 30 7.76 -2.94 10.35
N ASP A 31 6.55 -2.58 9.91
CA ASP A 31 5.95 -1.27 10.19
C ASP A 31 5.52 -1.10 11.65
N GLY A 32 5.09 -2.16 12.33
CA GLY A 32 4.79 -2.08 13.75
C GLY A 32 6.03 -1.91 14.63
N ILE A 33 7.16 -2.46 14.23
CA ILE A 33 8.45 -2.21 14.89
C ILE A 33 8.90 -0.77 14.62
N LEU A 34 8.75 -0.27 13.39
CA LEU A 34 9.01 1.12 13.04
C LEU A 34 8.20 2.09 13.91
N ASP A 35 6.88 1.88 14.00
CA ASP A 35 6.00 2.72 14.84
C ASP A 35 6.44 2.72 16.30
N ALA A 36 6.80 1.56 16.86
CA ALA A 36 7.25 1.44 18.23
C ALA A 36 8.57 2.20 18.51
N TYR A 37 9.46 2.33 17.53
CA TYR A 37 10.63 3.18 17.62
C TYR A 37 10.28 4.67 17.52
N LEU A 38 9.41 5.06 16.59
CA LEU A 38 8.97 6.44 16.39
C LEU A 38 8.19 6.99 17.60
N GLU A 39 7.44 6.16 18.30
CA GLU A 39 6.75 6.51 19.56
C GLU A 39 7.74 6.97 20.65
N GLN A 40 8.94 6.40 20.69
CA GLN A 40 9.96 6.72 21.70
C GLN A 40 10.94 7.80 21.21
N ASP A 41 11.25 7.82 19.93
CA ASP A 41 12.13 8.80 19.30
C ASP A 41 11.66 9.06 17.86
N SER A 42 11.01 10.20 17.65
CA SER A 42 10.49 10.62 16.34
C SER A 42 11.57 10.81 15.26
N LYS A 43 12.85 10.80 15.65
CA LYS A 43 14.01 10.87 14.75
C LYS A 43 14.68 9.52 14.52
N SER A 44 14.08 8.43 14.97
CA SER A 44 14.60 7.08 14.74
C SER A 44 14.86 6.81 13.27
N ARG A 45 16.01 6.21 12.98
CA ARG A 45 16.37 5.67 11.66
C ARG A 45 16.14 4.17 11.73
N VAL A 46 15.25 3.69 10.87
CA VAL A 46 14.77 2.31 10.89
C VAL A 46 14.74 1.77 9.47
N ALA A 47 15.30 0.60 9.29
CA ALA A 47 15.19 -0.21 8.09
C ALA A 47 15.07 -1.66 8.54
N ILE A 48 13.85 -2.17 8.70
CA ILE A 48 13.55 -3.51 9.19
C ILE A 48 12.94 -4.34 8.08
N GLU A 49 13.50 -5.52 7.89
CA GLU A 49 13.00 -6.56 7.02
C GLU A 49 12.54 -7.76 7.85
N ALA A 50 11.47 -8.40 7.41
CA ALA A 50 10.94 -9.61 8.01
C ALA A 50 10.77 -10.71 6.97
N MET A 51 11.04 -11.96 7.36
CA MET A 51 10.76 -13.15 6.56
C MET A 51 10.07 -14.18 7.45
N ALA A 52 8.89 -14.63 7.04
CA ALA A 52 8.12 -15.66 7.74
C ALA A 52 7.96 -16.90 6.86
N SER A 53 8.32 -18.07 7.38
CA SER A 53 8.21 -19.35 6.66
C SER A 53 7.96 -20.47 7.65
N ALA A 54 6.86 -21.19 7.49
CA ALA A 54 6.38 -22.17 8.46
C ALA A 54 6.42 -21.57 9.87
N ASP A 55 7.01 -22.25 10.84
CA ASP A 55 7.11 -21.82 12.25
C ASP A 55 8.24 -20.83 12.54
N VAL A 56 8.87 -20.26 11.53
CA VAL A 56 10.03 -19.38 11.69
C VAL A 56 9.72 -17.96 11.23
N LEU A 57 10.09 -16.98 12.05
CA LEU A 57 10.18 -15.56 11.71
C LEU A 57 11.61 -15.07 11.87
N MET A 58 12.20 -14.53 10.82
CA MET A 58 13.47 -13.82 10.85
C MET A 58 13.20 -12.32 10.78
N LEU A 59 13.82 -11.55 11.69
CA LEU A 59 13.84 -10.09 11.69
C LEU A 59 15.28 -9.63 11.52
N ALA A 60 15.53 -8.83 10.49
CA ALA A 60 16.86 -8.29 10.21
C ALA A 60 16.78 -6.82 9.84
N GLY A 61 17.89 -6.10 9.99
CA GLY A 61 17.97 -4.71 9.56
C GLY A 61 18.77 -3.81 10.48
N GLU A 62 18.64 -2.50 10.24
CA GLU A 62 19.40 -1.47 10.92
C GLU A 62 18.48 -0.50 11.64
N VAL A 63 18.88 -0.16 12.89
CA VAL A 63 18.19 0.85 13.70
C VAL A 63 19.22 1.77 14.37
N THR A 64 18.95 3.07 14.27
CA THR A 64 19.62 4.09 15.09
C THR A 64 18.54 4.91 15.79
N SER A 65 18.41 4.76 17.10
CA SER A 65 17.36 5.36 17.90
C SER A 65 17.82 5.57 19.34
N LYS A 66 17.20 6.52 20.02
CA LYS A 66 17.30 6.65 21.50
C LYS A 66 16.32 5.73 22.23
N GLY A 67 15.32 5.22 21.49
CA GLY A 67 14.35 4.26 22.00
C GLY A 67 14.89 2.84 22.00
N HIS A 68 14.21 1.96 22.73
CA HIS A 68 14.49 0.52 22.75
C HIS A 68 13.19 -0.25 22.55
N VAL A 69 13.19 -1.18 21.59
CA VAL A 69 12.03 -2.00 21.24
C VAL A 69 12.41 -3.48 21.32
N ASP A 70 11.65 -4.27 22.05
CA ASP A 70 11.69 -5.73 21.92
C ASP A 70 10.95 -6.13 20.63
N ALA A 71 11.73 -6.28 19.57
CA ALA A 71 11.19 -6.58 18.24
C ALA A 71 10.47 -7.95 18.20
N ALA A 72 10.94 -8.94 18.98
CA ALA A 72 10.30 -10.25 19.05
C ALA A 72 8.94 -10.19 19.76
N ALA A 73 8.86 -9.47 20.88
CA ALA A 73 7.60 -9.26 21.59
C ALA A 73 6.59 -8.50 20.71
N LYS A 74 7.04 -7.44 19.99
CA LYS A 74 6.19 -6.67 19.08
C LYS A 74 5.70 -7.51 17.92
N ALA A 75 6.55 -8.35 17.34
CA ALA A 75 6.15 -9.27 16.28
C ALA A 75 5.05 -10.25 16.75
N ARG A 76 5.19 -10.85 17.94
CA ARG A 76 4.18 -11.74 18.52
C ARG A 76 2.84 -11.03 18.74
N GLU A 77 2.86 -9.79 19.22
CA GLU A 77 1.67 -8.96 19.38
C GLU A 77 0.92 -8.81 18.03
N ILE A 78 1.66 -8.50 16.96
CA ILE A 78 1.10 -8.28 15.62
C ILE A 78 0.56 -9.59 15.03
N ILE A 79 1.31 -10.70 15.12
CA ILE A 79 0.88 -12.02 14.65
C ILE A 79 -0.43 -12.42 15.35
N ARG A 80 -0.53 -12.20 16.67
CA ARG A 80 -1.75 -12.48 17.44
C ARG A 80 -2.92 -11.59 17.00
N ARG A 81 -2.68 -10.30 16.77
CA ARG A 81 -3.68 -9.35 16.28
C ARG A 81 -4.22 -9.76 14.90
N ILE A 82 -3.37 -10.25 14.02
CA ILE A 82 -3.76 -10.77 12.69
C ILE A 82 -4.67 -12.00 12.84
N GLY A 83 -4.45 -12.83 13.86
CA GLY A 83 -5.28 -13.99 14.16
C GLY A 83 -4.59 -15.33 13.97
N TYR A 84 -3.27 -15.37 13.89
CA TYR A 84 -2.49 -16.61 13.94
C TYR A 84 -2.27 -17.01 15.40
N THR A 85 -3.25 -17.72 15.96
CA THR A 85 -3.31 -18.11 17.40
C THR A 85 -3.63 -19.57 17.63
N GLU A 86 -3.71 -20.38 16.57
CA GLU A 86 -4.06 -21.79 16.67
C GLU A 86 -2.83 -22.69 16.58
N HIS A 87 -2.52 -23.40 17.68
CA HIS A 87 -1.42 -24.35 17.74
C HIS A 87 -1.57 -25.47 16.69
N GLY A 88 -0.44 -25.88 16.13
CA GLY A 88 -0.37 -27.02 15.18
C GLY A 88 -0.76 -26.68 13.75
N LYS A 89 -1.04 -25.41 13.42
CA LYS A 89 -1.33 -24.98 12.04
C LYS A 89 -0.10 -24.42 11.30
N GLY A 90 1.10 -24.59 11.86
CA GLY A 90 2.37 -24.29 11.20
C GLY A 90 2.84 -22.85 11.26
N PHE A 91 2.06 -21.93 11.86
CA PHE A 91 2.48 -20.57 12.24
C PHE A 91 1.54 -20.03 13.32
N ASP A 92 2.10 -19.64 14.45
CA ASP A 92 1.31 -19.11 15.56
C ASP A 92 2.13 -18.16 16.43
N ALA A 93 1.45 -17.18 17.01
CA ALA A 93 2.06 -16.09 17.78
C ALA A 93 2.85 -16.55 19.00
N ASP A 94 2.46 -17.66 19.62
CA ASP A 94 3.05 -18.10 20.90
C ASP A 94 4.22 -19.08 20.69
N THR A 95 4.17 -19.90 19.62
CA THR A 95 5.12 -20.99 19.41
C THR A 95 6.14 -20.76 18.30
N CYS A 96 5.87 -19.85 17.33
CA CYS A 96 6.83 -19.62 16.25
C CYS A 96 8.22 -19.19 16.78
N MET A 97 9.26 -19.71 16.16
CA MET A 97 10.63 -19.32 16.48
C MET A 97 10.94 -17.95 15.86
N ILE A 98 11.39 -16.99 16.68
CA ILE A 98 11.75 -15.66 16.21
C ILE A 98 13.25 -15.46 16.35
N PHE A 99 13.91 -15.21 15.23
CA PHE A 99 15.32 -14.84 15.17
C PHE A 99 15.44 -13.36 14.86
N THR A 100 16.29 -12.65 15.60
CA THR A 100 16.54 -11.23 15.42
C THR A 100 18.01 -10.97 15.14
N ASN A 101 18.27 -10.22 14.04
CA ASN A 101 19.57 -9.70 13.69
C ASN A 101 19.45 -8.21 13.34
N ILE A 102 19.19 -7.40 14.34
CA ILE A 102 19.03 -5.95 14.23
C ILE A 102 20.27 -5.28 14.82
N HIS A 103 20.90 -4.41 14.05
CA HIS A 103 22.13 -3.75 14.44
C HIS A 103 22.10 -2.24 14.12
N ASN A 104 23.13 -1.50 14.54
CA ASN A 104 23.19 -0.07 14.26
C ASN A 104 23.51 0.20 12.79
N GLN A 105 22.93 1.28 12.23
CA GLN A 105 23.20 1.72 10.87
C GLN A 105 24.71 2.05 10.68
N SER A 106 25.22 1.77 9.47
CA SER A 106 26.59 2.12 9.09
C SER A 106 26.83 3.64 9.21
N PRO A 107 27.95 4.08 9.83
CA PRO A 107 28.33 5.48 9.88
C PRO A 107 28.45 6.15 8.50
N ASP A 108 28.88 5.41 7.49
CA ASP A 108 29.11 5.93 6.12
C ASP A 108 27.80 6.39 5.47
N ILE A 109 26.71 5.64 5.67
CA ILE A 109 25.38 6.00 5.15
C ILE A 109 24.85 7.22 5.91
N SER A 110 25.04 7.26 7.24
CA SER A 110 24.61 8.37 8.10
C SER A 110 25.22 9.71 7.70
N MET A 111 26.51 9.77 7.34
CA MET A 111 27.20 10.99 6.96
C MET A 111 26.72 11.57 5.61
N GLY A 112 26.26 10.73 4.69
CA GLY A 112 25.79 11.16 3.36
C GLY A 112 24.41 11.82 3.37
N VAL A 113 23.59 11.52 4.37
CA VAL A 113 22.15 11.85 4.39
C VAL A 113 21.79 13.02 5.30
N THR A 114 22.57 13.27 6.36
CA THR A 114 22.26 14.31 7.35
C THR A 114 23.27 15.46 7.28
N ARG A 115 22.81 16.67 7.01
CA ARG A 115 23.62 17.91 7.05
C ARG A 115 23.00 18.87 8.05
N SER A 116 23.82 19.68 8.71
CA SER A 116 23.33 20.78 9.54
C SER A 116 23.38 22.08 8.74
N SER A 117 22.30 22.86 8.75
CA SER A 117 22.30 24.22 8.21
C SER A 117 23.10 25.15 9.13
N GLU A 118 23.49 26.33 8.63
CA GLU A 118 24.10 27.41 9.43
C GLU A 118 23.16 27.86 10.58
N THR A 119 21.85 27.65 10.43
CA THR A 119 20.82 27.95 11.44
C THR A 119 20.57 26.82 12.43
N GLY A 120 21.30 25.68 12.33
CA GLY A 120 21.10 24.49 13.17
C GLY A 120 19.89 23.63 12.78
N LYS A 121 19.17 23.94 11.70
CA LYS A 121 18.09 23.09 11.17
C LYS A 121 18.70 21.86 10.51
N GLU A 122 18.18 20.67 10.82
CA GLU A 122 18.57 19.42 10.16
C GLU A 122 18.10 19.43 8.70
N ILE A 123 19.03 19.30 7.76
CA ILE A 123 18.74 19.16 6.34
C ILE A 123 18.97 17.71 5.97
N LEU A 124 17.93 17.05 5.45
CA LEU A 124 17.97 15.66 5.02
C LEU A 124 18.12 15.60 3.50
N GLY A 125 19.07 14.80 3.06
CA GLY A 125 19.15 14.34 1.69
C GLY A 125 18.48 12.97 1.53
N GLY A 126 18.18 12.57 0.30
CA GLY A 126 17.66 11.24 0.00
C GLY A 126 18.58 10.13 0.51
N GLY A 127 18.02 9.17 1.23
CA GLY A 127 18.78 8.02 1.74
C GLY A 127 19.21 7.03 0.65
N ASP A 128 18.64 7.17 -0.53
CA ASP A 128 18.93 6.36 -1.72
C ASP A 128 18.63 7.15 -3.00
N GLN A 129 19.02 6.62 -4.13
CA GLN A 129 18.58 7.05 -5.44
C GLN A 129 17.33 6.30 -5.86
N GLY A 130 16.49 6.89 -6.71
CA GLY A 130 15.33 6.18 -7.25
C GLY A 130 14.32 7.11 -7.91
N ILE A 131 13.29 6.49 -8.49
CA ILE A 131 12.13 7.19 -9.05
C ILE A 131 10.90 6.73 -8.28
N MET A 132 10.14 7.68 -7.73
CA MET A 132 8.93 7.43 -6.98
C MET A 132 7.73 7.97 -7.74
N TYR A 133 6.63 7.23 -7.72
CA TYR A 133 5.43 7.57 -8.47
C TYR A 133 4.24 7.83 -7.55
N GLY A 134 3.48 8.87 -7.90
CA GLY A 134 2.14 9.11 -7.40
C GLY A 134 1.14 9.03 -8.53
N TYR A 135 -0.08 8.58 -8.24
CA TYR A 135 -1.15 8.50 -9.21
C TYR A 135 -2.49 8.88 -8.57
N ALA A 136 -3.34 9.54 -9.34
CA ALA A 136 -4.73 9.79 -8.97
C ALA A 136 -5.60 9.78 -10.22
N VAL A 137 -6.86 9.39 -10.07
CA VAL A 137 -7.85 9.34 -11.15
C VAL A 137 -9.25 9.56 -10.59
N ASN A 138 -10.09 10.27 -11.33
CA ASN A 138 -11.47 10.58 -10.95
C ASN A 138 -12.42 9.41 -11.23
N GLU A 139 -12.15 8.23 -10.61
CA GLU A 139 -13.00 7.03 -10.71
C GLU A 139 -13.71 6.70 -9.39
N THR A 140 -13.15 7.16 -8.27
CA THR A 140 -13.68 6.95 -6.90
C THR A 140 -13.57 8.22 -6.08
N GLU A 141 -14.30 8.33 -4.97
CA GLU A 141 -14.23 9.47 -4.05
C GLU A 141 -12.81 9.70 -3.52
N SER A 142 -12.07 8.61 -3.26
CA SER A 142 -10.67 8.67 -2.83
C SER A 142 -9.68 8.96 -3.96
N LEU A 143 -10.15 9.18 -5.18
CA LEU A 143 -9.34 9.40 -6.38
C LEU A 143 -8.35 8.26 -6.66
N MET A 144 -8.79 7.03 -6.41
CA MET A 144 -8.08 5.80 -6.72
C MET A 144 -8.70 5.10 -7.94
N PRO A 145 -7.89 4.29 -8.68
CA PRO A 145 -8.43 3.41 -9.71
C PRO A 145 -9.49 2.46 -9.14
N LEU A 146 -10.63 2.35 -9.80
CA LEU A 146 -11.78 1.59 -9.30
C LEU A 146 -11.44 0.10 -9.10
N SER A 147 -10.65 -0.51 -9.98
CA SER A 147 -10.20 -1.90 -9.82
C SER A 147 -9.37 -2.12 -8.55
N CYS A 148 -8.46 -1.19 -8.26
CA CYS A 148 -7.61 -1.23 -7.07
C CYS A 148 -8.43 -0.99 -5.79
N HIS A 149 -9.29 0.04 -5.81
CA HIS A 149 -10.19 0.36 -4.71
C HIS A 149 -11.07 -0.85 -4.34
N LEU A 150 -11.73 -1.48 -5.31
CA LEU A 150 -12.60 -2.62 -5.05
C LEU A 150 -11.84 -3.85 -4.56
N ALA A 151 -10.64 -4.14 -5.11
CA ALA A 151 -9.82 -5.24 -4.63
C ALA A 151 -9.43 -5.05 -3.15
N ASN A 152 -8.99 -3.85 -2.76
CA ASN A 152 -8.67 -3.52 -1.38
C ASN A 152 -9.91 -3.62 -0.45
N ARG A 153 -11.06 -3.12 -0.89
CA ARG A 153 -12.31 -3.19 -0.11
C ARG A 153 -12.78 -4.63 0.10
N LEU A 154 -12.61 -5.50 -0.89
CA LEU A 154 -12.91 -6.93 -0.75
C LEU A 154 -11.99 -7.61 0.28
N ALA A 155 -10.68 -7.31 0.25
CA ALA A 155 -9.73 -7.85 1.23
C ALA A 155 -10.05 -7.35 2.66
N GLN A 156 -10.34 -6.06 2.83
CA GLN A 156 -10.81 -5.52 4.11
C GLN A 156 -12.10 -6.19 4.59
N ARG A 157 -13.05 -6.43 3.68
CA ARG A 157 -14.32 -7.06 4.01
C ARG A 157 -14.16 -8.51 4.44
N LEU A 158 -13.21 -9.26 3.84
CA LEU A 158 -12.87 -10.62 4.29
C LEU A 158 -12.42 -10.62 5.76
N ASP A 159 -11.50 -9.72 6.13
CA ASP A 159 -11.02 -9.63 7.50
C ASP A 159 -12.09 -9.12 8.47
N TYR A 160 -12.96 -8.19 8.03
CA TYR A 160 -14.11 -7.76 8.82
C TYR A 160 -15.06 -8.95 9.11
N VAL A 161 -15.40 -9.74 8.10
CA VAL A 161 -16.28 -10.92 8.25
C VAL A 161 -15.64 -11.92 9.19
N ARG A 162 -14.35 -12.20 9.06
CA ARG A 162 -13.62 -13.11 9.93
C ARG A 162 -13.57 -12.63 11.38
N LYS A 163 -13.12 -11.38 11.61
CA LYS A 163 -12.82 -10.84 12.96
C LYS A 163 -14.03 -10.30 13.68
N VAL A 164 -14.86 -9.50 13.00
CA VAL A 164 -15.96 -8.75 13.61
C VAL A 164 -17.23 -9.58 13.63
N LEU A 165 -17.56 -10.26 12.52
CA LEU A 165 -18.70 -11.18 12.47
C LEU A 165 -18.35 -12.55 13.05
N LYS A 166 -17.10 -12.78 13.46
CA LYS A 166 -16.61 -13.97 14.16
C LYS A 166 -16.95 -15.26 13.40
N THR A 167 -16.54 -15.32 12.13
CA THR A 167 -16.75 -16.50 11.29
C THR A 167 -15.66 -17.54 11.57
N ASP A 168 -15.98 -18.57 12.33
CA ASP A 168 -15.03 -19.54 12.88
C ASP A 168 -14.33 -20.42 11.81
N PHE A 169 -14.89 -20.49 10.61
CA PHE A 169 -14.33 -21.29 9.53
C PHE A 169 -13.47 -20.50 8.53
N LEU A 170 -13.33 -19.17 8.67
CA LEU A 170 -12.42 -18.37 7.87
C LEU A 170 -11.12 -18.13 8.63
N TYR A 171 -10.00 -18.31 7.93
CA TYR A 171 -8.66 -18.09 8.46
C TYR A 171 -8.00 -16.83 7.87
N PRO A 172 -6.83 -16.39 8.40
CA PRO A 172 -6.30 -15.05 8.10
C PRO A 172 -5.87 -14.83 6.65
N ASP A 173 -5.40 -15.86 5.94
CA ASP A 173 -4.84 -15.69 4.59
C ASP A 173 -5.93 -15.60 3.52
N GLY A 174 -5.74 -14.68 2.59
CA GLY A 174 -6.65 -14.51 1.47
C GLY A 174 -6.15 -13.52 0.43
N LYS A 175 -6.72 -13.65 -0.78
CA LYS A 175 -6.43 -12.78 -1.93
C LYS A 175 -7.72 -12.38 -2.62
N THR A 176 -7.73 -11.19 -3.16
CA THR A 176 -8.83 -10.68 -3.97
C THR A 176 -8.29 -10.10 -5.28
N GLN A 177 -9.08 -10.21 -6.35
CA GLN A 177 -8.73 -9.66 -7.65
C GLN A 177 -9.96 -9.15 -8.36
N ILE A 178 -9.86 -7.98 -8.95
CA ILE A 178 -10.87 -7.36 -9.80
C ILE A 178 -10.29 -7.13 -11.19
N THR A 179 -10.96 -7.66 -12.22
CA THR A 179 -10.69 -7.30 -13.60
C THR A 179 -11.83 -6.39 -14.09
N MET A 180 -11.50 -5.11 -14.26
CA MET A 180 -12.40 -4.09 -14.79
C MET A 180 -12.32 -4.03 -16.30
N LYS A 181 -13.46 -3.78 -16.95
CA LYS A 181 -13.61 -3.47 -18.37
C LYS A 181 -13.70 -1.95 -18.53
N TYR A 182 -12.86 -1.39 -19.39
CA TYR A 182 -12.80 0.03 -19.71
C TYR A 182 -13.13 0.28 -21.17
N ASP A 183 -13.78 1.39 -21.48
CA ASP A 183 -13.91 1.87 -22.85
C ASP A 183 -12.63 2.53 -23.37
N LYS A 184 -12.58 2.89 -24.64
CA LYS A 184 -11.41 3.55 -25.25
C LYS A 184 -11.12 4.95 -24.70
N ALA A 185 -12.09 5.59 -24.05
CA ALA A 185 -11.91 6.87 -23.38
C ALA A 185 -11.31 6.73 -21.97
N GLY A 186 -11.09 5.48 -21.52
CA GLY A 186 -10.54 5.20 -20.20
C GLY A 186 -11.57 5.23 -19.07
N LYS A 187 -12.87 5.09 -19.38
CA LYS A 187 -13.93 5.03 -18.36
C LYS A 187 -14.26 3.57 -18.02
N PRO A 188 -14.41 3.23 -16.73
CA PRO A 188 -14.86 1.92 -16.32
C PRO A 188 -16.30 1.70 -16.76
N VAL A 189 -16.60 0.54 -17.37
CA VAL A 189 -17.93 0.19 -17.91
C VAL A 189 -18.55 -1.05 -17.26
N GLY A 190 -17.79 -1.82 -16.51
CA GLY A 190 -18.28 -2.99 -15.80
C GLY A 190 -17.17 -3.90 -15.33
N ILE A 191 -17.50 -4.85 -14.46
CA ILE A 191 -16.56 -5.85 -13.96
C ILE A 191 -16.60 -7.09 -14.88
N HIS A 192 -15.44 -7.47 -15.39
CA HIS A 192 -15.29 -8.69 -16.17
C HIS A 192 -15.16 -9.93 -15.25
N SER A 193 -14.36 -9.84 -14.20
CA SER A 193 -14.24 -10.94 -13.23
C SER A 193 -13.89 -10.44 -11.82
N VAL A 194 -14.39 -11.19 -10.85
CA VAL A 194 -14.06 -11.10 -9.42
C VAL A 194 -13.46 -12.43 -9.00
N VAL A 195 -12.29 -12.41 -8.36
CA VAL A 195 -11.70 -13.59 -7.74
C VAL A 195 -11.53 -13.32 -6.25
N VAL A 196 -11.99 -14.23 -5.42
CA VAL A 196 -11.78 -14.23 -3.96
C VAL A 196 -11.24 -15.60 -3.57
N SER A 197 -10.02 -15.63 -3.05
CA SER A 197 -9.41 -16.82 -2.46
C SER A 197 -9.21 -16.56 -0.98
N VAL A 198 -9.73 -17.44 -0.13
CA VAL A 198 -9.66 -17.29 1.32
C VAL A 198 -9.38 -18.62 1.98
N GLN A 199 -8.47 -18.62 2.93
CA GLN A 199 -8.15 -19.79 3.75
C GLN A 199 -9.36 -20.14 4.64
N HIS A 200 -9.68 -21.45 4.72
CA HIS A 200 -10.87 -21.94 5.42
C HIS A 200 -10.63 -23.27 6.16
N GLY A 201 -11.53 -23.56 7.08
CA GLY A 201 -11.56 -24.84 7.80
C GLY A 201 -11.84 -26.03 6.89
N GLU A 202 -11.24 -27.18 7.18
CA GLU A 202 -11.34 -28.39 6.35
C GLU A 202 -12.77 -28.94 6.23
N ALA A 203 -13.60 -28.70 7.24
CA ALA A 203 -14.98 -29.22 7.28
C ALA A 203 -15.97 -28.41 6.43
N VAL A 204 -15.56 -27.28 5.86
CA VAL A 204 -16.44 -26.39 5.06
C VAL A 204 -16.50 -26.87 3.62
N SER A 205 -17.72 -27.12 3.12
CA SER A 205 -17.90 -27.47 1.71
C SER A 205 -17.68 -26.24 0.81
N HIS A 206 -17.25 -26.50 -0.43
CA HIS A 206 -17.01 -25.43 -1.40
C HIS A 206 -18.29 -24.65 -1.72
N GLU A 207 -19.45 -25.33 -1.81
CA GLU A 207 -20.74 -24.70 -2.09
C GLU A 207 -21.16 -23.74 -0.98
N LEU A 208 -20.95 -24.14 0.29
CA LEU A 208 -21.21 -23.26 1.43
C LEU A 208 -20.31 -22.05 1.42
N LEU A 209 -19.02 -22.27 1.17
CA LEU A 209 -18.02 -21.19 1.12
C LEU A 209 -18.33 -20.21 -0.02
N ASP A 210 -18.63 -20.70 -1.22
CA ASP A 210 -18.98 -19.86 -2.38
C ASP A 210 -20.21 -18.98 -2.08
N ALA A 211 -21.30 -19.59 -1.63
CA ALA A 211 -22.52 -18.87 -1.27
C ALA A 211 -22.28 -17.84 -0.16
N PHE A 212 -21.52 -18.22 0.86
CA PHE A 212 -21.22 -17.33 1.99
C PHE A 212 -20.38 -16.12 1.54
N ILE A 213 -19.32 -16.33 0.77
CA ILE A 213 -18.44 -15.24 0.30
C ILE A 213 -19.20 -14.31 -0.65
N ARG A 214 -20.05 -14.83 -1.53
CA ARG A 214 -20.89 -13.98 -2.39
C ARG A 214 -21.77 -13.04 -1.57
N CYS A 215 -22.55 -13.58 -0.63
CA CYS A 215 -23.49 -12.80 0.15
C CYS A 215 -22.83 -11.86 1.17
N THR A 216 -21.73 -12.28 1.82
CA THR A 216 -21.17 -11.52 2.95
C THR A 216 -19.98 -10.64 2.59
N VAL A 217 -19.30 -10.94 1.49
CA VAL A 217 -18.09 -10.22 1.06
C VAL A 217 -18.31 -9.48 -0.25
N ILE A 218 -18.78 -10.14 -1.32
CA ILE A 218 -18.83 -9.54 -2.65
C ILE A 218 -19.99 -8.56 -2.78
N GLU A 219 -21.21 -9.00 -2.51
CA GLU A 219 -22.42 -8.17 -2.64
C GLU A 219 -22.41 -6.90 -1.78
N PRO A 220 -21.91 -6.90 -0.51
CA PRO A 220 -21.84 -5.68 0.28
C PRO A 220 -20.77 -4.67 -0.17
N VAL A 221 -19.80 -5.08 -0.99
CA VAL A 221 -18.68 -4.25 -1.45
C VAL A 221 -18.89 -3.73 -2.86
N ILE A 222 -19.42 -4.57 -3.74
CA ILE A 222 -19.55 -4.26 -5.16
C ILE A 222 -20.97 -3.80 -5.45
N ASP A 223 -21.13 -2.53 -5.83
CA ASP A 223 -22.41 -2.01 -6.30
C ASP A 223 -22.88 -2.82 -7.52
N SER A 224 -24.15 -3.23 -7.51
CA SER A 224 -24.78 -4.06 -8.55
C SER A 224 -24.69 -3.46 -9.95
N ARG A 225 -24.55 -2.14 -10.10
CA ARG A 225 -24.36 -1.47 -11.39
C ARG A 225 -23.10 -1.93 -12.14
N TRP A 226 -22.09 -2.42 -11.39
CA TRP A 226 -20.83 -2.91 -11.95
C TRP A 226 -20.88 -4.40 -12.33
N LEU A 227 -21.87 -5.13 -11.82
CA LEU A 227 -22.06 -6.56 -12.10
C LEU A 227 -23.02 -6.73 -13.29
N THR A 228 -22.56 -7.46 -14.30
CA THR A 228 -23.37 -7.81 -15.46
C THR A 228 -23.62 -9.31 -15.50
N PRO A 229 -24.58 -9.82 -16.30
CA PRO A 229 -24.76 -11.27 -16.46
C PRO A 229 -23.50 -12.01 -16.95
N GLU A 230 -22.57 -11.30 -17.62
CA GLU A 230 -21.32 -11.83 -18.12
C GLU A 230 -20.19 -11.78 -17.07
N THR A 231 -20.39 -11.11 -15.93
CA THR A 231 -19.39 -11.02 -14.86
C THR A 231 -19.12 -12.40 -14.27
N ARG A 232 -17.87 -12.83 -14.33
CA ARG A 232 -17.43 -14.11 -13.76
C ARG A 232 -16.99 -13.92 -12.32
N ILE A 233 -17.54 -14.71 -11.40
CA ILE A 233 -17.19 -14.69 -9.98
C ILE A 233 -16.58 -16.05 -9.62
N HIS A 234 -15.35 -16.01 -9.11
CA HIS A 234 -14.58 -17.19 -8.71
C HIS A 234 -14.27 -17.11 -7.22
N VAL A 235 -14.76 -18.06 -6.45
CA VAL A 235 -14.42 -18.23 -5.04
C VAL A 235 -13.62 -19.50 -4.89
N ASN A 236 -12.40 -19.42 -4.35
CA ASN A 236 -11.47 -20.55 -4.22
C ASN A 236 -11.49 -21.47 -5.46
N PRO A 237 -11.08 -20.98 -6.64
CA PRO A 237 -11.26 -21.73 -7.91
C PRO A 237 -10.53 -23.07 -7.95
N THR A 238 -9.57 -23.31 -7.06
CA THR A 238 -8.92 -24.62 -6.87
C THR A 238 -9.70 -25.56 -5.95
N GLY A 239 -10.81 -25.11 -5.37
CA GLY A 239 -11.70 -25.87 -4.49
C GLY A 239 -11.28 -25.91 -3.03
N ARG A 240 -9.99 -26.03 -2.72
CA ARG A 240 -9.51 -26.19 -1.34
C ARG A 240 -8.36 -25.20 -1.04
N PHE A 241 -8.50 -24.48 0.09
CA PHE A 241 -7.45 -23.61 0.63
C PHE A 241 -7.43 -23.70 2.17
N VAL A 242 -6.92 -24.81 2.69
CA VAL A 242 -6.88 -25.12 4.13
C VAL A 242 -5.53 -24.76 4.74
N ILE A 243 -4.43 -25.07 4.04
CA ILE A 243 -3.09 -24.64 4.44
C ILE A 243 -2.81 -23.30 3.81
N GLY A 244 -2.56 -22.28 4.62
CA GLY A 244 -2.29 -20.91 4.19
C GLY A 244 -1.40 -20.16 5.19
N GLY A 245 -1.22 -18.87 4.96
CA GLY A 245 -0.29 -18.08 5.73
C GLY A 245 1.16 -18.53 5.56
N PRO A 246 2.08 -18.16 6.47
CA PRO A 246 3.48 -18.59 6.42
C PRO A 246 3.70 -20.10 6.41
N ALA A 247 2.71 -20.89 6.86
CA ALA A 247 2.73 -22.36 6.76
C ALA A 247 2.58 -22.86 5.32
N GLY A 248 1.88 -22.11 4.47
CA GLY A 248 1.63 -22.47 3.08
C GLY A 248 2.65 -21.88 2.10
N ASP A 249 3.10 -20.65 2.34
CA ASP A 249 4.01 -19.91 1.48
C ASP A 249 4.89 -18.95 2.30
N THR A 250 6.14 -18.78 1.88
CA THR A 250 7.07 -17.87 2.55
C THR A 250 6.72 -16.43 2.26
N GLY A 251 6.54 -15.63 3.32
CA GLY A 251 6.38 -14.17 3.27
C GLY A 251 7.70 -13.44 3.45
N VAL A 252 7.83 -12.29 2.79
CA VAL A 252 8.96 -11.36 2.94
C VAL A 252 8.44 -9.93 2.83
N THR A 253 8.99 -9.02 3.63
CA THR A 253 8.71 -7.57 3.54
C THR A 253 8.93 -7.06 2.12
N GLY A 254 8.03 -6.19 1.64
CA GLY A 254 8.19 -5.48 0.38
C GLY A 254 7.94 -6.29 -0.89
N ARG A 255 7.27 -7.44 -0.80
CA ARG A 255 6.92 -8.26 -1.98
C ARG A 255 5.54 -7.98 -2.56
N LYS A 256 4.77 -7.04 -2.00
CA LYS A 256 3.43 -6.67 -2.45
C LYS A 256 3.32 -5.20 -2.85
N ILE A 257 4.37 -4.68 -3.51
CA ILE A 257 4.49 -3.26 -3.87
C ILE A 257 3.37 -2.77 -4.81
N MET A 258 2.85 -3.61 -5.69
CA MET A 258 1.72 -3.26 -6.57
C MET A 258 0.40 -3.22 -5.80
N VAL A 259 0.22 -4.11 -4.80
CA VAL A 259 -0.92 -4.09 -3.87
C VAL A 259 -0.87 -2.86 -2.98
N ASP A 260 0.32 -2.44 -2.58
CA ASP A 260 0.56 -1.27 -1.73
C ASP A 260 0.22 0.05 -2.43
N THR A 261 0.20 0.09 -3.76
CA THR A 261 0.07 1.31 -4.55
C THR A 261 -1.15 1.32 -5.45
N TYR A 262 -0.99 1.28 -6.77
CA TYR A 262 -2.06 1.55 -7.74
C TYR A 262 -2.39 0.35 -8.63
N GLY A 263 -2.00 -0.86 -8.24
CA GLY A 263 -2.16 -2.07 -9.06
C GLY A 263 -1.38 -1.96 -10.36
N THR A 264 -2.03 -2.32 -11.48
CA THR A 264 -1.39 -2.28 -12.81
C THR A 264 -1.60 -0.97 -13.56
N ILE A 265 -2.30 0.02 -12.99
CA ILE A 265 -2.66 1.27 -13.68
C ILE A 265 -1.55 2.31 -13.54
N GLY A 266 -1.08 2.55 -12.31
CA GLY A 266 0.01 3.48 -12.05
C GLY A 266 1.36 2.80 -12.12
N LYS A 267 2.40 3.56 -12.47
CA LYS A 267 3.77 3.06 -12.43
C LYS A 267 4.26 2.89 -10.99
N HIS A 268 5.30 2.08 -10.84
CA HIS A 268 6.01 1.89 -9.59
C HIS A 268 7.52 1.93 -9.83
N GLY A 269 8.25 2.62 -8.94
CA GLY A 269 9.72 2.75 -9.06
C GLY A 269 10.51 1.55 -8.55
N GLY A 270 9.85 0.60 -7.88
CA GLY A 270 10.45 -0.64 -7.36
C GLY A 270 10.78 -0.60 -5.87
N GLY A 271 10.80 0.58 -5.22
CA GLY A 271 11.10 0.72 -3.79
C GLY A 271 9.95 0.24 -2.89
N ALA A 272 10.23 -0.71 -2.00
CA ALA A 272 9.28 -1.14 -0.98
C ALA A 272 9.13 -0.09 0.13
N PHE A 273 7.96 -0.03 0.78
CA PHE A 273 7.63 0.97 1.80
C PHE A 273 7.83 0.47 3.23
N SER A 274 7.25 -0.69 3.55
CA SER A 274 7.18 -1.21 4.92
C SER A 274 8.56 -1.41 5.54
N GLY A 275 8.67 -1.13 6.83
CA GLY A 275 9.92 -1.21 7.60
C GLY A 275 10.86 -0.01 7.48
N LYS A 276 10.57 0.95 6.60
CA LYS A 276 11.42 2.12 6.31
C LYS A 276 10.90 3.38 7.00
N ASP A 277 11.77 4.07 7.73
CA ASP A 277 11.49 5.39 8.33
C ASP A 277 11.37 6.50 7.26
N PRO A 278 10.79 7.68 7.59
CA PRO A 278 10.50 8.75 6.61
C PRO A 278 11.71 9.30 5.85
N THR A 279 12.92 9.06 6.27
CA THR A 279 14.11 9.54 5.56
C THR A 279 14.45 8.72 4.32
N LYS A 280 13.81 7.57 4.14
CA LYS A 280 13.89 6.73 2.95
C LYS A 280 12.92 7.27 1.91
N VAL A 281 13.47 7.88 0.85
CA VAL A 281 12.70 8.50 -0.23
C VAL A 281 11.78 7.52 -0.97
N ASP A 282 12.12 6.22 -1.03
CA ASP A 282 11.26 5.18 -1.57
C ASP A 282 9.84 5.27 -1.03
N ARG A 283 9.70 5.53 0.27
CA ARG A 283 8.42 5.65 0.95
C ARG A 283 7.92 7.09 0.96
N SER A 284 8.68 8.00 1.50
CA SER A 284 8.22 9.36 1.77
C SER A 284 7.97 10.17 0.49
N ALA A 285 8.84 10.04 -0.53
CA ALA A 285 8.62 10.70 -1.80
C ALA A 285 7.49 10.07 -2.63
N ALA A 286 7.19 8.77 -2.46
CA ALA A 286 6.00 8.16 -3.05
C ALA A 286 4.72 8.72 -2.41
N TYR A 287 4.71 8.98 -1.09
CA TYR A 287 3.60 9.63 -0.41
C TYR A 287 3.44 11.10 -0.87
N MET A 288 4.55 11.82 -1.02
CA MET A 288 4.51 13.17 -1.59
C MET A 288 4.00 13.18 -3.02
N ALA A 289 4.45 12.27 -3.87
CA ALA A 289 3.97 12.15 -5.25
C ALA A 289 2.46 11.85 -5.30
N ARG A 290 1.94 11.01 -4.39
CA ARG A 290 0.49 10.76 -4.23
C ARG A 290 -0.25 12.04 -3.83
N TYR A 291 0.26 12.75 -2.84
CA TYR A 291 -0.35 14.01 -2.37
C TYR A 291 -0.49 15.02 -3.51
N VAL A 292 0.57 15.22 -4.30
CA VAL A 292 0.56 16.11 -5.46
C VAL A 292 -0.45 15.63 -6.52
N ALA A 293 -0.38 14.35 -6.92
CA ALA A 293 -1.29 13.80 -7.94
C ALA A 293 -2.76 13.94 -7.53
N LYS A 294 -3.06 13.67 -6.25
CA LYS A 294 -4.42 13.77 -5.70
C LYS A 294 -4.93 15.21 -5.74
N ASN A 295 -4.11 16.17 -5.36
CA ASN A 295 -4.48 17.58 -5.39
C ASN A 295 -4.68 18.11 -6.82
N ILE A 296 -3.90 17.66 -7.81
CA ILE A 296 -4.09 18.03 -9.23
C ILE A 296 -5.48 17.56 -9.73
N VAL A 297 -5.85 16.30 -9.44
CA VAL A 297 -7.15 15.76 -9.87
C VAL A 297 -8.29 16.39 -9.08
N ALA A 298 -8.14 16.60 -7.77
CA ALA A 298 -9.13 17.28 -6.94
C ALA A 298 -9.34 18.75 -7.33
N ALA A 299 -8.30 19.42 -7.85
CA ALA A 299 -8.39 20.77 -8.43
C ALA A 299 -9.11 20.80 -9.80
N GLU A 300 -9.52 19.64 -10.32
CA GLU A 300 -10.12 19.47 -11.65
C GLU A 300 -9.20 19.93 -12.80
N LEU A 301 -7.89 19.94 -12.59
CA LEU A 301 -6.93 20.26 -13.65
C LEU A 301 -6.75 19.12 -14.64
N ALA A 302 -7.04 17.88 -14.22
CA ALA A 302 -7.04 16.68 -15.06
C ALA A 302 -8.00 15.62 -14.49
N ASP A 303 -8.46 14.67 -15.33
CA ASP A 303 -9.27 13.53 -14.86
C ASP A 303 -8.38 12.43 -14.26
N ARG A 304 -7.11 12.37 -14.64
CA ARG A 304 -6.08 11.48 -14.09
C ARG A 304 -4.71 12.13 -14.18
N CYS A 305 -3.86 11.80 -13.23
CA CYS A 305 -2.52 12.36 -13.16
C CYS A 305 -1.53 11.34 -12.58
N GLU A 306 -0.37 11.21 -13.24
CA GLU A 306 0.81 10.51 -12.71
C GLU A 306 1.90 11.56 -12.45
N VAL A 307 2.47 11.49 -11.26
CA VAL A 307 3.61 12.32 -10.82
C VAL A 307 4.81 11.42 -10.64
N ALA A 308 5.95 11.76 -11.24
CA ALA A 308 7.22 11.07 -11.00
C ALA A 308 8.23 12.03 -10.36
N LEU A 309 8.86 11.58 -9.28
CA LEU A 309 9.92 12.28 -8.56
C LEU A 309 11.20 11.44 -8.62
N ALA A 310 12.29 11.98 -9.16
CA ALA A 310 13.56 11.29 -9.23
C ALA A 310 14.58 11.90 -8.26
N TYR A 311 15.11 11.10 -7.35
CA TYR A 311 16.11 11.52 -6.36
C TYR A 311 17.44 10.82 -6.61
N VAL A 312 18.53 11.50 -6.24
CA VAL A 312 19.87 10.92 -6.10
C VAL A 312 20.22 10.80 -4.61
N ILE A 313 21.09 9.87 -4.28
CA ILE A 313 21.57 9.71 -2.90
C ILE A 313 22.21 11.03 -2.40
N GLY A 314 21.79 11.47 -1.22
CA GLY A 314 22.23 12.73 -0.63
C GLY A 314 21.61 13.99 -1.25
N GLY A 315 20.80 13.88 -2.32
CA GLY A 315 20.06 15.00 -2.92
C GLY A 315 18.97 15.52 -1.98
N ILE A 316 18.90 16.83 -1.77
CA ILE A 316 17.88 17.48 -0.93
C ILE A 316 16.57 17.60 -1.69
N GLU A 317 16.65 18.00 -2.95
CA GLU A 317 15.55 18.15 -3.90
C GLU A 317 15.62 17.07 -4.98
N PRO A 318 14.51 16.76 -5.68
CA PRO A 318 14.55 15.85 -6.82
C PRO A 318 15.29 16.44 -8.00
N GLU A 319 16.05 15.62 -8.72
CA GLU A 319 16.68 15.98 -10.00
C GLU A 319 15.67 16.22 -11.12
N ALA A 320 14.51 15.53 -11.03
CA ALA A 320 13.43 15.69 -11.99
C ALA A 320 12.05 15.50 -11.34
N ILE A 321 11.12 16.34 -11.77
CA ILE A 321 9.70 16.22 -11.51
C ILE A 321 9.01 16.08 -12.86
N THR A 322 8.16 15.08 -13.02
CA THR A 322 7.41 14.88 -14.26
C THR A 322 5.93 14.74 -13.95
N ILE A 323 5.10 15.49 -14.66
CA ILE A 323 3.64 15.41 -14.64
C ILE A 323 3.16 14.80 -15.95
N ASN A 324 2.25 13.83 -15.87
CA ASN A 324 1.58 13.24 -17.02
C ASN A 324 0.08 13.12 -16.74
N THR A 325 -0.72 13.89 -17.45
CA THR A 325 -2.19 13.84 -17.36
C THR A 325 -2.82 12.88 -18.38
N PHE A 326 -2.01 12.17 -19.17
CA PHE A 326 -2.49 11.25 -20.22
C PHE A 326 -3.45 11.91 -21.22
N GLY A 327 -3.25 13.20 -21.48
CA GLY A 327 -4.10 13.99 -22.38
C GLY A 327 -5.46 14.39 -21.78
N THR A 328 -5.68 14.22 -20.49
CA THR A 328 -6.90 14.66 -19.79
C THR A 328 -6.76 16.04 -19.14
N GLY A 329 -5.58 16.66 -19.24
CA GLY A 329 -5.28 17.98 -18.68
C GLY A 329 -6.14 19.08 -19.31
N ARG A 330 -6.62 20.02 -18.46
CA ARG A 330 -7.35 21.22 -18.92
C ARG A 330 -6.42 22.34 -19.32
N ILE A 331 -5.18 22.26 -18.87
CA ILE A 331 -4.04 23.10 -19.27
C ILE A 331 -2.86 22.18 -19.61
N PRO A 332 -1.82 22.65 -20.31
CA PRO A 332 -0.65 21.84 -20.65
C PRO A 332 0.05 21.24 -19.42
N ASP A 333 0.54 20.00 -19.52
CA ASP A 333 1.26 19.33 -18.43
C ASP A 333 2.45 20.15 -17.92
N SER A 334 3.17 20.87 -18.80
CA SER A 334 4.26 21.77 -18.41
C SER A 334 3.79 22.93 -17.53
N HIS A 335 2.59 23.47 -17.78
CA HIS A 335 2.02 24.51 -16.93
C HIS A 335 1.58 23.95 -15.57
N ILE A 336 1.00 22.74 -15.54
CA ILE A 336 0.70 22.05 -14.26
C ILE A 336 1.99 21.82 -13.46
N GLU A 337 3.08 21.44 -14.11
CA GLU A 337 4.39 21.25 -13.46
C GLU A 337 4.91 22.56 -12.82
N GLU A 338 4.81 23.69 -13.51
CA GLU A 338 5.17 25.00 -12.97
C GLU A 338 4.34 25.37 -11.74
N LEU A 339 3.02 25.19 -11.81
CA LEU A 339 2.11 25.40 -10.68
C LEU A 339 2.46 24.51 -9.48
N VAL A 340 2.70 23.23 -9.72
CA VAL A 340 3.10 22.28 -8.69
C VAL A 340 4.39 22.71 -8.00
N LYS A 341 5.41 23.12 -8.74
CA LYS A 341 6.67 23.66 -8.18
C LYS A 341 6.49 24.95 -7.37
N SER A 342 5.44 25.72 -7.64
CA SER A 342 5.14 26.96 -6.88
C SER A 342 4.34 26.70 -5.60
N VAL A 343 3.60 25.58 -5.51
CA VAL A 343 2.66 25.28 -4.42
C VAL A 343 3.23 24.26 -3.43
N PHE A 344 4.07 23.33 -3.88
CA PHE A 344 4.62 22.25 -3.07
C PHE A 344 6.13 22.36 -2.91
N SER A 345 6.63 21.96 -1.73
CA SER A 345 8.07 21.83 -1.46
C SER A 345 8.49 20.37 -1.60
N PHE A 346 9.53 20.13 -2.38
CA PHE A 346 10.01 18.78 -2.68
C PHE A 346 11.29 18.40 -1.91
N GLY A 347 11.76 19.27 -1.03
CA GLY A 347 12.85 18.97 -0.12
C GLY A 347 12.49 17.85 0.84
N VAL A 348 13.42 16.87 1.03
CA VAL A 348 13.16 15.70 1.87
C VAL A 348 12.68 16.09 3.28
N SER A 349 13.33 17.08 3.90
CA SER A 349 12.92 17.59 5.22
C SER A 349 11.53 18.24 5.18
N ASP A 350 11.22 18.96 4.10
CA ASP A 350 10.00 19.77 4.02
C ASP A 350 8.76 18.88 3.91
N TYR A 351 8.74 17.91 3.00
CA TYR A 351 7.58 17.04 2.89
C TYR A 351 7.45 16.04 4.07
N ILE A 352 8.55 15.69 4.76
CA ILE A 352 8.46 14.92 6.00
C ILE A 352 7.67 15.73 7.06
N GLU A 353 7.92 17.03 7.16
CA GLU A 353 7.19 17.91 8.07
C GLU A 353 5.75 18.16 7.57
N GLU A 354 5.55 18.49 6.29
CA GLU A 354 4.23 18.79 5.70
C GLU A 354 3.27 17.61 5.81
N LEU A 355 3.75 16.40 5.54
CA LEU A 355 2.94 15.19 5.61
C LEU A 355 2.94 14.53 7.00
N ASN A 356 3.58 15.15 8.00
CA ASN A 356 3.66 14.66 9.39
C ASN A 356 4.17 13.20 9.48
N LEU A 357 5.20 12.88 8.70
CA LEU A 357 5.67 11.49 8.56
C LEU A 357 6.46 10.96 9.76
N ARG A 358 6.83 11.80 10.73
CA ARG A 358 7.51 11.36 11.96
C ARG A 358 6.55 10.84 13.04
N THR A 359 5.26 10.91 12.80
CA THR A 359 4.22 10.37 13.68
C THR A 359 4.03 8.87 13.42
N PRO A 360 3.93 8.02 14.46
CA PRO A 360 3.61 6.61 14.32
C PRO A 360 2.25 6.41 13.62
N GLN A 361 2.25 5.83 12.44
CA GLN A 361 1.06 5.62 11.62
C GLN A 361 1.23 4.49 10.59
N TYR A 362 2.42 3.89 10.55
CA TYR A 362 2.85 3.02 9.47
C TYR A 362 2.21 1.64 9.52
N LEU A 363 1.98 1.10 10.72
CA LEU A 363 1.28 -0.17 10.89
C LEU A 363 -0.11 -0.16 10.22
N LYS A 364 -0.79 0.99 10.20
CA LYS A 364 -2.10 1.14 9.54
C LYS A 364 -2.00 1.08 8.01
N THR A 365 -0.84 1.40 7.43
CA THR A 365 -0.64 1.38 5.98
C THR A 365 -0.27 -0.01 5.44
N ALA A 366 0.25 -0.89 6.28
CA ALA A 366 0.87 -2.14 5.89
C ALA A 366 -0.09 -3.22 5.35
N ALA A 367 -1.40 -2.96 5.31
CA ALA A 367 -2.40 -3.82 4.67
C ALA A 367 -3.45 -2.96 3.96
N TYR A 368 -4.03 -3.50 2.88
CA TYR A 368 -5.10 -2.89 2.06
C TYR A 368 -4.70 -1.62 1.30
N GLY A 369 -3.43 -1.48 0.96
CA GLY A 369 -2.86 -0.36 0.24
C GLY A 369 -2.51 0.85 1.12
N HIS A 370 -1.52 1.60 0.68
CA HIS A 370 -1.05 2.82 1.35
C HIS A 370 -1.84 4.06 0.94
N PHE A 371 -2.59 3.97 -0.17
CA PHE A 371 -3.31 5.07 -0.79
C PHE A 371 -4.82 4.83 -0.87
N GLY A 372 -5.59 5.92 -0.99
CA GLY A 372 -7.04 5.86 -1.02
C GLY A 372 -7.68 5.56 0.33
N ARG A 373 -7.02 5.92 1.43
CA ARG A 373 -7.42 5.66 2.82
C ARG A 373 -7.79 6.96 3.54
N ASP A 374 -8.71 7.73 2.95
CA ASP A 374 -9.15 9.05 3.47
C ASP A 374 -9.73 8.97 4.90
N ASP A 375 -10.27 7.81 5.27
CA ASP A 375 -10.83 7.52 6.60
C ASP A 375 -9.77 7.35 7.71
N GLN A 376 -8.47 7.30 7.37
CA GLN A 376 -7.39 7.05 8.34
C GLN A 376 -6.67 8.32 8.83
N GLY A 377 -6.98 9.48 8.25
CA GLY A 377 -6.37 10.75 8.60
C GLY A 377 -4.92 10.90 8.09
N PHE A 378 -4.56 10.21 7.03
CA PHE A 378 -3.25 10.34 6.40
C PHE A 378 -3.13 11.66 5.65
N ARG A 379 -2.11 12.46 5.96
CA ARG A 379 -1.88 13.79 5.33
C ARG A 379 -1.69 13.71 3.82
N TRP A 380 -1.11 12.63 3.29
CA TRP A 380 -0.94 12.47 1.85
C TRP A 380 -2.24 12.14 1.08
N GLU A 381 -3.34 11.94 1.79
CA GLU A 381 -4.68 11.82 1.21
C GLU A 381 -5.50 13.12 1.29
N GLU A 382 -4.98 14.19 1.86
CA GLU A 382 -5.68 15.47 1.89
C GLU A 382 -5.63 16.20 0.54
N THR A 383 -6.64 17.03 0.30
CA THR A 383 -6.78 17.83 -0.94
C THR A 383 -6.79 19.33 -0.65
N ASP A 384 -6.10 19.71 0.41
CA ASP A 384 -6.05 21.08 0.95
C ASP A 384 -5.36 22.11 0.02
N LYS A 385 -4.55 21.64 -0.94
CA LYS A 385 -3.92 22.49 -1.97
C LYS A 385 -4.74 22.60 -3.26
N ALA A 386 -5.80 21.82 -3.42
CA ALA A 386 -6.58 21.76 -4.66
C ALA A 386 -7.20 23.11 -5.02
N TRP A 387 -7.77 23.83 -4.02
CA TRP A 387 -8.33 25.17 -4.25
C TRP A 387 -7.26 26.14 -4.75
N LEU A 388 -6.07 26.15 -4.14
CA LEU A 388 -4.98 27.04 -4.53
C LEU A 388 -4.49 26.75 -5.95
N LEU A 389 -4.29 25.47 -6.29
CA LEU A 389 -3.93 25.06 -7.65
C LEU A 389 -4.95 25.53 -8.68
N LYS A 390 -6.24 25.39 -8.39
CA LYS A 390 -7.33 25.83 -9.28
C LYS A 390 -7.32 27.34 -9.48
N GLN A 391 -7.08 28.14 -8.42
CA GLN A 391 -7.02 29.61 -8.51
C GLN A 391 -5.81 30.12 -9.29
N LEU A 392 -4.69 29.40 -9.23
CA LEU A 392 -3.48 29.78 -9.96
C LEU A 392 -3.52 29.36 -11.44
N ALA A 393 -4.35 28.38 -11.77
CA ALA A 393 -4.48 27.84 -13.13
C ALA A 393 -5.41 28.66 -14.02
N PHE A 394 -6.38 29.39 -13.44
CA PHE A 394 -7.44 30.14 -14.12
C PHE A 394 -7.63 31.51 -13.51
#